data_6ac0b4c0a9a7a598ddd7ffb21d386efa
#
_entry.id   6ac0b4c0a9a7a598ddd7ffb21d386efa
#
_cell.length_a   1.000
_cell.length_b   1.000
_cell.length_c   1.000
_cell.angle_alpha   90.00
_cell.angle_beta   90.00
_cell.angle_gamma   90.00
#
_symmetry.space_group_name_H-M   'P 1'
#
loop_
_entity.id
_entity.type
_entity.pdbx_description
1 polymer ?
#
loop_
_entity_poly.entity_id
_entity_poly.type
_entity_poly.pdbx_seq_one_letter_code
_entity_poly.pdbx_strand_id
1 'polypeptide(L)'
;MSRLKLPGSRPRARECDFVCPSPRKGARSAWQDPGLTGGGSRARRQDRKKSNAEGSQPGRALKLLRTSLWPLGVGASVLAGYGLACALAASPLFVLQEVVVEASGRPNPGEIRSMSGVRPGMNLLSLDTEGISRRLETHRWVQHATVVKRLPDRILIKVREKRPVAVVEIQGDLYYIDREGTVLDGIRPGEPLDFPMITGLGKDVRDAHRWKGGRDAQQALSLLRALQGLPVLGSVSEIHLHRSEGLSFVLEGFPCSVYVGWSGFSEKMSRFGGIFPSLASHSRSIERVDLRFSGQVVVRGGAGEESLFPRGDRTETRAGSDAPFHAT
;
A
#
# COMPACT_ATOMS: atom_id res chain seq x y z
N MET A 1 52.51 -4.04 3.88
CA MET A 1 52.56 -3.03 2.82
C MET A 1 52.01 -3.65 1.56
N SER A 2 50.92 -3.16 1.07
CA SER A 2 50.43 -3.04 -0.29
C SER A 2 48.88 -3.05 -0.27
N ARG A 3 48.33 -1.88 -0.45
CA ARG A 3 46.87 -1.64 -0.60
C ARG A 3 46.48 -1.89 -2.05
N LEU A 4 45.48 -2.69 -2.28
CA LEU A 4 44.79 -2.77 -3.57
C LEU A 4 43.41 -2.11 -3.44
N LYS A 5 43.26 -1.03 -4.19
CA LYS A 5 42.06 -0.21 -4.34
C LYS A 5 41.22 -0.81 -5.48
N LEU A 6 39.96 -1.12 -5.26
CA LEU A 6 38.98 -1.47 -6.30
C LEU A 6 38.04 -0.30 -6.57
N PRO A 7 37.65 -0.01 -7.82
CA PRO A 7 36.84 1.14 -8.17
C PRO A 7 35.36 0.90 -7.97
N GLY A 8 34.69 1.91 -7.41
CA GLY A 8 33.25 1.95 -7.26
C GLY A 8 32.56 2.31 -8.56
N SER A 9 31.47 1.60 -8.85
CA SER A 9 30.47 2.00 -9.83
C SER A 9 29.10 2.10 -9.14
N ARG A 10 28.66 3.34 -8.93
CA ARG A 10 27.27 3.65 -8.56
C ARG A 10 26.44 3.80 -9.84
N PRO A 11 25.28 3.20 -9.97
CA PRO A 11 24.33 3.60 -10.99
C PRO A 11 23.57 4.85 -10.57
N ARG A 12 23.58 5.85 -11.44
CA ARG A 12 22.84 7.10 -11.32
C ARG A 12 21.34 6.85 -11.44
N ALA A 13 20.59 7.30 -10.47
CA ALA A 13 19.16 7.50 -10.58
C ALA A 13 18.87 8.55 -11.66
N ARG A 14 17.97 8.26 -12.59
CA ARG A 14 17.41 9.23 -13.53
C ARG A 14 16.30 9.99 -12.83
N GLU A 15 16.58 11.21 -12.53
CA GLU A 15 15.64 12.23 -12.11
C GLU A 15 14.93 12.74 -13.36
N CYS A 16 13.61 12.57 -13.43
CA CYS A 16 12.79 13.15 -14.49
C CYS A 16 12.40 14.56 -14.08
N ASP A 17 13.17 15.54 -14.53
CA ASP A 17 12.83 16.97 -14.45
C ASP A 17 11.70 17.31 -15.42
N PHE A 18 10.51 17.54 -14.86
CA PHE A 18 9.40 18.13 -15.56
C PHE A 18 9.54 19.67 -15.45
N VAL A 19 10.14 20.28 -16.47
CA VAL A 19 10.30 21.74 -16.57
C VAL A 19 9.02 22.34 -17.12
N CYS A 20 8.32 23.15 -16.30
CA CYS A 20 7.29 24.08 -16.76
C CYS A 20 7.93 25.31 -17.40
N PRO A 21 7.51 25.76 -18.60
CA PRO A 21 7.99 27.01 -19.18
C PRO A 21 7.23 28.20 -18.64
N SER A 22 7.94 29.13 -17.99
CA SER A 22 7.44 30.47 -17.62
C SER A 22 7.53 31.44 -18.80
N PRO A 23 6.63 32.45 -18.90
CA PRO A 23 6.60 33.38 -20.03
C PRO A 23 7.70 34.43 -19.94
N ARG A 24 8.45 34.55 -21.02
CA ARG A 24 9.48 35.59 -21.23
C ARG A 24 8.87 36.97 -21.42
N LYS A 25 9.26 37.90 -20.58
CA LYS A 25 9.08 39.35 -20.78
C LYS A 25 10.08 39.81 -21.83
N GLY A 26 9.56 40.65 -22.76
CA GLY A 26 10.30 41.17 -23.88
C GLY A 26 11.47 42.09 -23.54
N ALA A 27 12.58 41.89 -24.27
CA ALA A 27 13.72 42.78 -24.29
C ALA A 27 13.51 43.82 -25.40
N ARG A 28 13.66 45.08 -25.00
CA ARG A 28 13.82 46.21 -25.90
C ARG A 28 15.22 46.12 -26.53
N SER A 29 15.35 46.26 -27.81
CA SER A 29 16.62 46.63 -28.46
C SER A 29 16.45 47.93 -29.25
N ALA A 30 17.24 48.89 -28.82
CA ALA A 30 17.49 50.15 -29.47
C ALA A 30 18.28 49.94 -30.78
N TRP A 31 17.91 50.67 -31.81
CA TRP A 31 18.81 50.97 -32.89
C TRP A 31 18.78 52.48 -33.11
N GLN A 32 19.96 53.09 -33.02
CA GLN A 32 20.34 54.48 -33.26
C GLN A 32 20.53 54.70 -34.75
N ASP A 33 20.23 55.96 -35.09
CA ASP A 33 20.48 56.70 -36.29
C ASP A 33 21.82 56.46 -37.01
N PRO A 34 22.05 56.98 -38.23
CA PRO A 34 22.07 58.42 -38.45
C PRO A 34 21.74 58.92 -39.90
N GLY A 35 21.29 60.17 -39.93
CA GLY A 35 21.94 61.20 -40.73
C GLY A 35 21.43 61.59 -42.10
N LEU A 36 21.23 62.85 -42.21
CA LEU A 36 21.59 63.81 -43.23
C LEU A 36 20.47 64.42 -44.12
N THR A 37 20.26 65.67 -43.80
CA THR A 37 20.32 66.88 -44.64
C THR A 37 19.27 67.14 -45.69
N GLY A 38 18.68 68.29 -45.58
CA GLY A 38 18.58 69.20 -46.70
C GLY A 38 17.22 69.83 -47.02
N GLY A 39 17.13 71.10 -46.64
CA GLY A 39 16.63 72.13 -47.60
C GLY A 39 15.12 72.44 -47.66
N GLY A 40 14.73 73.46 -47.03
CA GLY A 40 14.43 74.72 -47.66
C GLY A 40 12.98 75.01 -48.03
N SER A 41 12.58 76.15 -47.54
CA SER A 41 11.70 77.15 -48.05
C SER A 41 10.19 77.13 -47.76
N ARG A 42 9.83 78.05 -46.90
CA ARG A 42 8.91 79.18 -47.05
C ARG A 42 7.65 78.92 -47.92
N ALA A 43 6.51 79.02 -47.33
CA ALA A 43 5.57 80.13 -47.49
C ALA A 43 4.11 79.78 -47.21
N ARG A 44 3.53 80.63 -46.52
CA ARG A 44 2.25 81.33 -46.69
C ARG A 44 1.00 80.72 -46.01
N ARG A 45 0.64 81.48 -45.01
CA ARG A 45 -0.70 81.86 -44.52
C ARG A 45 -1.83 81.56 -45.51
N GLN A 46 -2.83 80.91 -44.93
CA GLN A 46 -4.20 81.43 -45.08
C GLN A 46 -5.11 80.90 -44.00
N ASP A 47 -5.66 81.87 -43.26
CA ASP A 47 -6.77 81.71 -42.37
C ASP A 47 -7.98 81.22 -43.14
N ARG A 48 -8.68 80.19 -42.60
CA ARG A 48 -10.09 80.00 -42.92
C ARG A 48 -10.83 79.44 -41.73
N LYS A 49 -11.43 80.37 -41.01
CA LYS A 49 -12.48 80.23 -40.05
C LYS A 49 -13.63 79.45 -40.68
N LYS A 50 -14.05 78.32 -40.21
CA LYS A 50 -15.42 77.81 -40.38
C LYS A 50 -15.82 76.98 -39.14
N SER A 51 -16.64 77.54 -38.37
CA SER A 51 -17.99 77.19 -37.92
C SER A 51 -18.16 75.79 -37.28
N ASN A 52 -18.48 75.87 -36.02
CA ASN A 52 -19.10 74.86 -35.21
C ASN A 52 -20.22 74.12 -35.97
N ALA A 53 -20.11 72.80 -36.01
CA ALA A 53 -21.28 71.93 -36.20
C ALA A 53 -21.22 70.94 -35.02
N GLU A 54 -22.05 71.14 -34.05
CA GLU A 54 -22.39 70.16 -33.03
C GLU A 54 -22.98 68.94 -33.71
N GLY A 55 -22.12 67.94 -33.95
CA GLY A 55 -22.54 66.61 -34.29
C GLY A 55 -22.69 65.82 -33.01
N SER A 56 -23.88 65.83 -32.44
CA SER A 56 -24.24 64.88 -31.36
C SER A 56 -24.09 63.49 -31.88
N GLN A 57 -23.06 62.77 -31.37
CA GLN A 57 -22.87 61.35 -31.61
C GLN A 57 -23.83 60.53 -30.74
N PRO A 58 -24.90 59.95 -31.31
CA PRO A 58 -25.84 59.16 -30.53
C PRO A 58 -25.34 57.79 -30.15
N GLY A 59 -24.03 57.48 -30.42
CA GLY A 59 -23.45 56.16 -30.21
C GLY A 59 -22.78 55.87 -28.88
N ARG A 60 -22.48 56.92 -28.04
CA ARG A 60 -21.80 56.71 -26.75
C ARG A 60 -22.72 56.28 -25.61
N ALA A 61 -23.95 56.76 -25.60
CA ALA A 61 -24.96 56.42 -24.57
C ALA A 61 -25.38 54.92 -24.67
N LEU A 62 -25.52 54.39 -25.92
CA LEU A 62 -25.89 53.00 -26.10
C LEU A 62 -24.74 52.03 -25.74
N LYS A 63 -23.46 52.42 -25.87
CA LYS A 63 -22.33 51.60 -25.47
C LYS A 63 -22.19 51.53 -23.91
N LEU A 64 -22.48 52.62 -23.21
CA LEU A 64 -22.43 52.66 -21.76
C LEU A 64 -23.59 51.87 -21.09
N LEU A 65 -24.77 51.86 -21.70
CA LEU A 65 -25.87 51.00 -21.26
C LEU A 65 -25.57 49.51 -21.47
N ARG A 66 -24.89 49.16 -22.52
CA ARG A 66 -24.58 47.76 -22.87
C ARG A 66 -23.49 47.17 -21.98
N THR A 67 -22.51 47.95 -21.49
CA THR A 67 -21.48 47.54 -20.56
C THR A 67 -21.99 47.48 -19.11
N SER A 68 -23.02 48.25 -18.78
CA SER A 68 -23.64 48.26 -17.42
C SER A 68 -24.60 47.10 -17.19
N LEU A 69 -25.19 46.52 -18.25
CA LEU A 69 -26.14 45.40 -18.14
C LEU A 69 -25.49 44.04 -18.08
N TRP A 70 -24.23 43.91 -18.51
CA TRP A 70 -23.55 42.61 -18.51
C TRP A 70 -23.32 42.02 -17.09
N PRO A 71 -22.84 42.76 -16.06
CA PRO A 71 -22.72 42.21 -14.73
C PRO A 71 -24.05 41.80 -14.11
N LEU A 72 -25.14 42.51 -14.44
CA LEU A 72 -26.51 42.13 -14.02
C LEU A 72 -26.98 40.84 -14.69
N GLY A 73 -26.64 40.61 -15.99
CA GLY A 73 -26.94 39.38 -16.68
C GLY A 73 -26.16 38.19 -16.13
N VAL A 74 -24.88 38.39 -15.82
CA VAL A 74 -24.04 37.35 -15.18
C VAL A 74 -24.55 37.04 -13.78
N GLY A 75 -24.87 38.06 -12.96
CA GLY A 75 -25.44 37.87 -11.64
C GLY A 75 -26.77 37.12 -11.64
N ALA A 76 -27.68 37.48 -12.56
CA ALA A 76 -28.96 36.79 -12.73
C ALA A 76 -28.76 35.32 -13.18
N SER A 77 -27.81 35.05 -14.08
CA SER A 77 -27.50 33.69 -14.52
C SER A 77 -26.92 32.84 -13.40
N VAL A 78 -26.06 33.39 -12.57
CA VAL A 78 -25.51 32.71 -11.39
C VAL A 78 -26.61 32.39 -10.36
N LEU A 79 -27.50 33.37 -10.10
CA LEU A 79 -28.63 33.17 -9.18
C LEU A 79 -29.64 32.15 -9.72
N ALA A 80 -29.92 32.17 -11.02
CA ALA A 80 -30.79 31.18 -11.66
C ALA A 80 -30.15 29.78 -11.62
N GLY A 81 -28.84 29.66 -11.89
CA GLY A 81 -28.09 28.40 -11.79
C GLY A 81 -28.08 27.85 -10.36
N TYR A 82 -27.87 28.73 -9.36
CA TYR A 82 -27.94 28.35 -7.97
C TYR A 82 -29.36 27.93 -7.54
N GLY A 83 -30.37 28.66 -7.95
CA GLY A 83 -31.77 28.30 -7.70
C GLY A 83 -32.17 26.97 -8.33
N LEU A 84 -31.74 26.71 -9.56
CA LEU A 84 -31.93 25.42 -10.22
C LEU A 84 -31.19 24.28 -9.49
N ALA A 85 -29.95 24.51 -9.07
CA ALA A 85 -29.19 23.53 -8.29
C ALA A 85 -29.89 23.20 -6.96
N CYS A 86 -30.38 24.21 -6.25
CA CYS A 86 -31.16 24.03 -5.02
C CYS A 86 -32.48 23.28 -5.25
N ALA A 87 -33.18 23.60 -6.34
CA ALA A 87 -34.43 22.93 -6.72
C ALA A 87 -34.19 21.45 -7.08
N LEU A 88 -33.11 21.16 -7.79
CA LEU A 88 -32.70 19.79 -8.09
C LEU A 88 -32.28 19.04 -6.82
N ALA A 89 -31.53 19.69 -5.93
CA ALA A 89 -31.14 19.11 -4.67
C ALA A 89 -32.33 18.82 -3.75
N ALA A 90 -33.38 19.60 -3.80
CA ALA A 90 -34.62 19.40 -3.02
C ALA A 90 -35.66 18.52 -3.74
N SER A 91 -35.35 18.06 -4.97
CA SER A 91 -36.29 17.27 -5.78
C SER A 91 -36.55 15.89 -5.14
N PRO A 92 -37.81 15.46 -5.05
CA PRO A 92 -38.17 14.12 -4.58
C PRO A 92 -37.66 12.99 -5.49
N LEU A 93 -37.18 13.32 -6.70
CA LEU A 93 -36.57 12.35 -7.62
C LEU A 93 -35.26 11.74 -7.10
N PHE A 94 -34.55 12.44 -6.21
CA PHE A 94 -33.28 11.98 -5.65
C PHE A 94 -33.39 11.49 -4.21
N VAL A 95 -34.60 11.15 -3.79
CA VAL A 95 -34.82 10.51 -2.49
C VAL A 95 -34.38 9.05 -2.57
N LEU A 96 -33.46 8.66 -1.70
CA LEU A 96 -32.94 7.31 -1.61
C LEU A 96 -34.06 6.33 -1.24
N GLN A 97 -34.31 5.38 -2.09
CA GLN A 97 -35.28 4.28 -1.87
C GLN A 97 -34.58 2.99 -1.49
N GLU A 98 -33.46 2.68 -2.15
CA GLU A 98 -32.80 1.39 -1.99
C GLU A 98 -31.32 1.53 -1.63
N VAL A 99 -30.88 0.76 -0.63
CA VAL A 99 -29.49 0.59 -0.23
C VAL A 99 -29.07 -0.83 -0.56
N VAL A 100 -28.26 -0.98 -1.61
CA VAL A 100 -27.71 -2.28 -2.02
C VAL A 100 -26.32 -2.44 -1.41
N VAL A 101 -26.12 -3.53 -0.67
CA VAL A 101 -24.82 -3.86 -0.05
C VAL A 101 -24.28 -5.13 -0.73
N GLU A 102 -23.16 -4.98 -1.42
CA GLU A 102 -22.38 -6.10 -1.97
C GLU A 102 -21.25 -6.41 -0.99
N ALA A 103 -21.47 -7.36 -0.09
CA ALA A 103 -20.49 -7.92 0.82
C ALA A 103 -20.59 -9.45 0.72
N SER A 104 -19.46 -10.13 0.62
CA SER A 104 -19.38 -11.58 0.43
C SER A 104 -18.60 -12.16 1.59
N GLY A 105 -19.28 -12.65 2.66
CA GLY A 105 -18.63 -13.37 3.75
C GLY A 105 -18.94 -12.86 5.15
N ARG A 106 -17.92 -12.54 5.97
CA ARG A 106 -18.08 -12.29 7.40
C ARG A 106 -18.74 -10.96 7.81
N PRO A 107 -18.51 -9.81 7.18
CA PRO A 107 -19.31 -8.64 7.51
C PRO A 107 -20.75 -8.84 7.05
N ASN A 108 -21.66 -8.94 8.01
CA ASN A 108 -23.08 -9.08 7.71
C ASN A 108 -23.56 -7.83 6.94
N PRO A 109 -24.24 -7.99 5.77
CA PRO A 109 -24.80 -6.86 5.03
C PRO A 109 -25.67 -5.93 5.86
N GLY A 110 -26.41 -6.46 6.87
CA GLY A 110 -27.18 -5.67 7.81
C GLY A 110 -26.34 -4.80 8.73
N GLU A 111 -25.18 -5.29 9.16
CA GLU A 111 -24.22 -4.55 9.97
C GLU A 111 -23.57 -3.43 9.16
N ILE A 112 -23.12 -3.72 7.94
CA ILE A 112 -22.58 -2.72 7.01
C ILE A 112 -23.61 -1.62 6.73
N ARG A 113 -24.88 -2.00 6.50
CA ARG A 113 -25.97 -1.03 6.30
C ARG A 113 -26.16 -0.13 7.53
N SER A 114 -26.18 -0.71 8.72
CA SER A 114 -26.34 0.05 9.97
C SER A 114 -25.16 1.00 10.22
N MET A 115 -23.93 0.55 10.02
CA MET A 115 -22.71 1.34 10.15
C MET A 115 -22.63 2.48 9.13
N SER A 116 -23.14 2.27 7.92
CA SER A 116 -23.14 3.31 6.89
C SER A 116 -23.90 4.55 7.31
N GLY A 117 -24.89 4.41 8.22
CA GLY A 117 -25.78 5.47 8.63
C GLY A 117 -26.77 5.91 7.53
N VAL A 118 -26.77 5.21 6.40
CA VAL A 118 -27.62 5.52 5.25
C VAL A 118 -29.02 4.91 5.45
N ARG A 119 -30.04 5.73 5.31
CA ARG A 119 -31.44 5.30 5.47
C ARG A 119 -32.27 5.71 4.26
N PRO A 120 -33.26 4.90 3.86
CA PRO A 120 -34.26 5.35 2.90
C PRO A 120 -34.90 6.68 3.34
N GLY A 121 -35.21 7.54 2.40
CA GLY A 121 -35.73 8.88 2.64
C GLY A 121 -34.68 9.98 2.67
N MET A 122 -33.38 9.67 2.76
CA MET A 122 -32.30 10.66 2.64
C MET A 122 -32.14 11.15 1.20
N ASN A 123 -31.69 12.39 1.03
CA ASN A 123 -31.38 12.88 -0.30
C ASN A 123 -30.03 12.33 -0.79
N LEU A 124 -30.06 11.61 -1.93
CA LEU A 124 -28.90 10.94 -2.51
C LEU A 124 -27.78 11.91 -2.90
N LEU A 125 -28.13 13.12 -3.35
CA LEU A 125 -27.13 14.11 -3.80
C LEU A 125 -26.33 14.67 -2.63
N SER A 126 -26.96 14.84 -1.47
CA SER A 126 -26.31 15.38 -0.26
C SER A 126 -25.48 14.37 0.52
N LEU A 127 -25.53 13.06 0.19
CA LEU A 127 -24.76 12.05 0.90
C LEU A 127 -23.27 12.19 0.66
N ASP A 128 -22.48 12.24 1.73
CA ASP A 128 -21.02 12.18 1.70
C ASP A 128 -20.54 10.72 1.55
N THR A 129 -20.29 10.30 0.32
CA THR A 129 -19.86 8.94 0.02
C THR A 129 -18.48 8.61 0.59
N GLU A 130 -17.58 9.59 0.67
CA GLU A 130 -16.24 9.39 1.23
C GLU A 130 -16.29 9.22 2.75
N GLY A 131 -17.10 10.04 3.44
CA GLY A 131 -17.31 9.92 4.87
C GLY A 131 -17.94 8.59 5.25
N ILE A 132 -18.88 8.09 4.44
CA ILE A 132 -19.48 6.76 4.62
C ILE A 132 -18.41 5.66 4.40
N SER A 133 -17.61 5.76 3.32
CA SER A 133 -16.52 4.82 3.02
C SER A 133 -15.53 4.72 4.19
N ARG A 134 -15.02 5.87 4.66
CA ARG A 134 -14.09 5.92 5.81
C ARG A 134 -14.70 5.32 7.07
N ARG A 135 -15.99 5.55 7.32
CA ARG A 135 -16.70 4.96 8.47
C ARG A 135 -16.77 3.43 8.35
N LEU A 136 -17.10 2.90 7.18
CA LEU A 136 -17.15 1.46 6.93
C LEU A 136 -15.78 0.79 7.05
N GLU A 137 -14.71 1.48 6.67
CA GLU A 137 -13.32 0.98 6.79
C GLU A 137 -12.82 0.89 8.24
N THR A 138 -13.55 1.44 9.20
CA THR A 138 -13.26 1.20 10.63
C THR A 138 -13.68 -0.17 11.10
N HIS A 139 -14.51 -0.88 10.33
CA HIS A 139 -14.92 -2.24 10.64
C HIS A 139 -13.75 -3.21 10.43
N ARG A 140 -13.54 -4.15 11.36
CA ARG A 140 -12.37 -5.04 11.41
C ARG A 140 -12.19 -5.88 10.15
N TRP A 141 -13.28 -6.36 9.58
CA TRP A 141 -13.28 -7.20 8.38
C TRP A 141 -13.28 -6.42 7.07
N VAL A 142 -13.41 -5.11 7.11
CA VAL A 142 -13.43 -4.28 5.90
C VAL A 142 -12.00 -3.83 5.57
N GLN A 143 -11.51 -4.21 4.42
CA GLN A 143 -10.25 -3.74 3.87
C GLN A 143 -10.44 -2.40 3.15
N HIS A 144 -11.50 -2.33 2.34
CA HIS A 144 -11.86 -1.14 1.57
C HIS A 144 -13.36 -1.13 1.31
N ALA A 145 -13.99 0.02 1.42
CA ALA A 145 -15.39 0.22 1.10
C ALA A 145 -15.51 1.25 -0.04
N THR A 146 -16.27 0.93 -1.06
CA THR A 146 -16.57 1.84 -2.16
C THR A 146 -18.06 2.13 -2.16
N VAL A 147 -18.42 3.40 -2.03
CA VAL A 147 -19.81 3.85 -2.01
C VAL A 147 -20.11 4.61 -3.29
N VAL A 148 -21.05 4.10 -4.08
CA VAL A 148 -21.41 4.65 -5.39
C VAL A 148 -22.89 5.06 -5.40
N LYS A 149 -23.15 6.32 -5.75
CA LYS A 149 -24.52 6.80 -6.01
C LYS A 149 -25.01 6.26 -7.35
N ARG A 150 -26.10 5.54 -7.34
CA ARG A 150 -26.81 5.06 -8.53
C ARG A 150 -28.08 5.87 -8.69
N LEU A 151 -27.99 6.95 -9.46
CA LEU A 151 -29.14 7.80 -9.73
C LEU A 151 -30.25 7.01 -10.43
N PRO A 152 -31.54 7.32 -10.16
CA PRO A 152 -31.97 8.48 -9.37
C PRO A 152 -32.09 8.22 -7.86
N ASP A 153 -32.27 6.97 -7.38
CA ASP A 153 -32.81 6.63 -6.06
C ASP A 153 -32.05 5.53 -5.30
N ARG A 154 -30.85 5.11 -5.76
CA ARG A 154 -30.13 3.98 -5.18
C ARG A 154 -28.72 4.35 -4.76
N ILE A 155 -28.23 3.68 -3.72
CA ILE A 155 -26.84 3.67 -3.33
C ILE A 155 -26.30 2.24 -3.33
N LEU A 156 -25.10 2.06 -3.88
CA LEU A 156 -24.40 0.79 -3.92
C LEU A 156 -23.17 0.88 -3.03
N ILE A 157 -23.12 0.03 -2.02
CA ILE A 157 -22.00 -0.12 -1.10
C ILE A 157 -21.30 -1.42 -1.44
N LYS A 158 -20.08 -1.33 -2.00
CA LYS A 158 -19.22 -2.48 -2.28
C LYS A 158 -18.18 -2.59 -1.19
N VAL A 159 -18.12 -3.75 -0.55
CA VAL A 159 -17.18 -4.02 0.52
C VAL A 159 -16.15 -5.05 0.05
N ARG A 160 -14.88 -4.67 0.11
CA ARG A 160 -13.76 -5.58 -0.04
C ARG A 160 -13.33 -6.04 1.34
N GLU A 161 -13.39 -7.33 1.56
CA GLU A 161 -13.10 -7.95 2.85
C GLU A 161 -11.62 -8.21 3.04
N LYS A 162 -11.17 -8.12 4.29
CA LYS A 162 -9.87 -8.60 4.70
C LYS A 162 -9.85 -10.13 4.70
N ARG A 163 -8.75 -10.70 4.26
CA ARG A 163 -8.57 -12.14 4.25
C ARG A 163 -7.63 -12.52 5.39
N PRO A 164 -8.08 -13.40 6.31
CA PRO A 164 -7.18 -13.96 7.31
C PRO A 164 -6.09 -14.78 6.63
N VAL A 165 -4.90 -14.80 7.21
CA VAL A 165 -3.76 -15.59 6.73
C VAL A 165 -3.23 -16.53 7.79
N ALA A 166 -3.52 -16.27 9.07
CA ALA A 166 -3.13 -17.09 10.19
C ALA A 166 -4.08 -16.88 11.38
N VAL A 167 -3.96 -17.76 12.35
CA VAL A 167 -4.57 -17.65 13.67
C VAL A 167 -3.48 -17.34 14.67
N VAL A 168 -3.72 -16.45 15.61
CA VAL A 168 -2.79 -16.11 16.70
C VAL A 168 -3.44 -16.40 18.05
N GLU A 169 -2.66 -16.97 18.95
CA GLU A 169 -3.04 -17.12 20.35
C GLU A 169 -2.63 -15.86 21.13
N ILE A 170 -3.60 -15.22 21.78
CA ILE A 170 -3.42 -14.05 22.64
C ILE A 170 -4.14 -14.31 23.97
N GLN A 171 -3.40 -14.45 25.05
CA GLN A 171 -3.94 -14.71 26.41
C GLN A 171 -4.79 -15.99 26.52
N GLY A 172 -4.57 -16.97 25.67
CA GLY A 172 -5.34 -18.22 25.63
C GLY A 172 -6.54 -18.20 24.66
N ASP A 173 -6.88 -17.05 24.12
CA ASP A 173 -7.92 -16.90 23.09
C ASP A 173 -7.32 -16.89 21.69
N LEU A 174 -8.07 -17.42 20.73
CA LEU A 174 -7.64 -17.52 19.34
C LEU A 174 -8.29 -16.43 18.48
N TYR A 175 -7.46 -15.74 17.68
CA TYR A 175 -7.89 -14.65 16.83
C TYR A 175 -7.37 -14.83 15.40
N TYR A 176 -8.18 -14.44 14.41
CA TYR A 176 -7.73 -14.31 13.03
C TYR A 176 -6.87 -13.07 12.87
N ILE A 177 -5.80 -13.18 12.08
CA ILE A 177 -4.97 -12.04 11.68
C ILE A 177 -4.86 -11.96 10.16
N ASP A 178 -4.75 -10.72 9.65
CA ASP A 178 -4.51 -10.42 8.25
C ASP A 178 -3.00 -10.39 7.91
N ARG A 179 -2.69 -10.09 6.63
CA ARG A 179 -1.30 -10.00 6.15
C ARG A 179 -0.48 -8.90 6.80
N GLU A 180 -1.15 -7.88 7.30
CA GLU A 180 -0.58 -6.73 8.01
C GLU A 180 -0.37 -7.04 9.50
N GLY A 181 -0.85 -8.18 9.99
CA GLY A 181 -0.80 -8.56 11.39
C GLY A 181 -1.88 -7.90 12.24
N THR A 182 -2.93 -7.38 11.62
CA THR A 182 -4.07 -6.81 12.34
C THR A 182 -5.02 -7.92 12.78
N VAL A 183 -5.44 -7.88 14.04
CA VAL A 183 -6.47 -8.81 14.55
C VAL A 183 -7.82 -8.46 13.94
N LEU A 184 -8.46 -9.45 13.34
CA LEU A 184 -9.77 -9.32 12.70
C LEU A 184 -10.89 -9.61 13.70
N ASP A 185 -10.96 -10.85 14.20
CA ASP A 185 -11.99 -11.30 15.15
C ASP A 185 -11.53 -12.54 15.89
N GLY A 186 -12.20 -12.86 17.01
CA GLY A 186 -12.02 -14.13 17.72
C GLY A 186 -12.63 -15.30 16.95
N ILE A 187 -12.05 -16.48 17.14
CA ILE A 187 -12.57 -17.73 16.59
C ILE A 187 -13.71 -18.23 17.44
N ARG A 188 -14.79 -18.62 16.83
CA ARG A 188 -15.95 -19.17 17.53
C ARG A 188 -15.73 -20.64 17.84
N PRO A 189 -16.19 -21.15 18.99
CA PRO A 189 -16.15 -22.58 19.30
C PRO A 189 -16.80 -23.42 18.18
N GLY A 190 -16.06 -24.44 17.71
CA GLY A 190 -16.52 -25.32 16.64
C GLY A 190 -16.25 -24.84 15.21
N GLU A 191 -15.60 -23.69 15.04
CA GLU A 191 -15.18 -23.20 13.73
C GLU A 191 -13.91 -23.95 13.27
N PRO A 192 -13.85 -24.44 12.00
CA PRO A 192 -12.67 -25.13 11.50
C PRO A 192 -11.46 -24.19 11.43
N LEU A 193 -10.30 -24.69 11.84
CA LEU A 193 -9.05 -23.96 11.82
C LEU A 193 -8.23 -24.32 10.57
N ASP A 194 -8.59 -23.75 9.44
CA ASP A 194 -7.93 -24.01 8.15
C ASP A 194 -6.71 -23.08 7.92
N PHE A 195 -6.24 -22.42 8.97
CA PHE A 195 -5.13 -21.47 8.91
C PHE A 195 -3.99 -21.90 9.85
N PRO A 196 -2.72 -21.63 9.47
CA PRO A 196 -1.59 -21.86 10.35
C PRO A 196 -1.74 -21.09 11.65
N MET A 197 -1.38 -21.73 12.76
CA MET A 197 -1.39 -21.13 14.09
C MET A 197 -0.05 -20.43 14.36
N ILE A 198 -0.09 -19.24 14.94
CA ILE A 198 1.09 -18.53 15.43
C ILE A 198 0.98 -18.45 16.95
N THR A 199 1.92 -19.10 17.64
CA THR A 199 1.96 -19.19 19.10
C THR A 199 3.19 -18.49 19.68
N GLY A 200 3.19 -18.28 20.99
CA GLY A 200 4.27 -17.59 21.69
C GLY A 200 4.24 -16.07 21.60
N LEU A 201 3.28 -15.52 20.84
CA LEU A 201 3.01 -14.09 20.77
C LEU A 201 2.10 -13.66 21.94
N GLY A 202 2.13 -12.39 22.27
CA GLY A 202 1.03 -11.78 23.01
C GLY A 202 1.02 -11.91 24.50
N LYS A 203 2.07 -12.41 25.16
CA LYS A 203 2.13 -12.44 26.64
C LYS A 203 1.99 -11.05 27.28
N ASP A 204 2.33 -10.00 26.52
CA ASP A 204 2.27 -8.60 26.98
C ASP A 204 1.09 -7.81 26.34
N VAL A 205 0.24 -8.46 25.55
CA VAL A 205 -0.91 -7.83 24.90
C VAL A 205 -2.09 -7.78 25.84
N ARG A 206 -2.46 -6.60 26.30
CA ARG A 206 -3.61 -6.40 27.23
C ARG A 206 -4.97 -6.39 26.52
N ASP A 207 -5.00 -6.07 25.25
CA ASP A 207 -6.23 -5.98 24.43
C ASP A 207 -5.93 -6.49 23.02
N ALA A 208 -6.41 -7.69 22.73
CA ALA A 208 -6.24 -8.31 21.41
C ALA A 208 -6.80 -7.46 20.28
N HIS A 209 -7.90 -6.75 20.53
CA HIS A 209 -8.55 -5.93 19.51
C HIS A 209 -7.79 -4.64 19.16
N ARG A 210 -6.92 -4.17 20.03
CA ARG A 210 -6.03 -3.02 19.80
C ARG A 210 -4.65 -3.43 19.30
N TRP A 211 -4.39 -4.71 19.29
CA TRP A 211 -3.10 -5.23 18.87
C TRP A 211 -2.95 -5.12 17.33
N LYS A 212 -1.95 -4.41 16.88
CA LYS A 212 -1.60 -4.22 15.47
C LYS A 212 -0.31 -4.96 15.11
N GLY A 213 -0.15 -6.19 15.56
CA GLY A 213 1.04 -6.98 15.29
C GLY A 213 2.34 -6.23 15.60
N GLY A 214 3.04 -6.63 16.66
CA GLY A 214 4.37 -6.10 16.94
C GLY A 214 5.42 -6.61 15.94
N ARG A 215 6.69 -6.27 16.17
CA ARG A 215 7.82 -6.78 15.39
C ARG A 215 7.79 -8.31 15.26
N ASP A 216 7.45 -9.00 16.31
CA ASP A 216 7.43 -10.45 16.39
C ASP A 216 6.37 -11.07 15.46
N ALA A 217 5.17 -10.51 15.44
CA ALA A 217 4.14 -10.94 14.50
C ALA A 217 4.52 -10.69 13.05
N GLN A 218 5.16 -9.55 12.78
CA GLN A 218 5.66 -9.24 11.42
C GLN A 218 6.74 -10.22 10.98
N GLN A 219 7.60 -10.67 11.89
CA GLN A 219 8.60 -11.71 11.61
C GLN A 219 7.95 -13.05 11.34
N ALA A 220 6.97 -13.47 12.17
CA ALA A 220 6.22 -14.71 11.96
C ALA A 220 5.47 -14.71 10.60
N LEU A 221 4.82 -13.60 10.26
CA LEU A 221 4.17 -13.44 8.96
C LEU A 221 5.16 -13.41 7.78
N SER A 222 6.38 -12.91 8.01
CA SER A 222 7.44 -12.95 6.99
C SER A 222 7.96 -14.36 6.76
N LEU A 223 8.08 -15.16 7.83
CA LEU A 223 8.39 -16.58 7.73
C LEU A 223 7.25 -17.33 7.02
N LEU A 224 6.00 -17.08 7.39
CA LEU A 224 4.84 -17.70 6.74
C LEU A 224 4.82 -17.43 5.22
N ARG A 225 5.10 -16.19 4.81
CA ARG A 225 5.21 -15.83 3.39
C ARG A 225 6.33 -16.58 2.67
N ALA A 226 7.48 -16.76 3.34
CA ALA A 226 8.59 -17.51 2.77
C ALA A 226 8.27 -19.02 2.62
N LEU A 227 7.51 -19.59 3.55
CA LEU A 227 7.03 -20.96 3.51
C LEU A 227 6.00 -21.17 2.40
N GLN A 228 5.03 -20.27 2.26
CA GLN A 228 4.01 -20.31 1.20
C GLN A 228 4.61 -20.19 -0.21
N GLY A 229 5.81 -19.64 -0.34
CA GLY A 229 6.57 -19.58 -1.59
C GLY A 229 7.17 -20.92 -2.04
N LEU A 230 7.08 -22.00 -1.22
CA LEU A 230 7.66 -23.30 -1.47
C LEU A 230 6.61 -24.43 -1.38
N PRO A 231 5.85 -24.67 -2.45
CA PRO A 231 4.78 -25.67 -2.44
C PRO A 231 5.24 -27.09 -2.05
N VAL A 232 6.52 -27.41 -2.24
CA VAL A 232 7.10 -28.71 -1.88
C VAL A 232 7.02 -29.00 -0.37
N LEU A 233 6.89 -27.98 0.45
CA LEU A 233 6.82 -28.11 1.92
C LEU A 233 5.43 -28.48 2.43
N GLY A 234 4.39 -28.37 1.59
CA GLY A 234 3.01 -28.59 2.01
C GLY A 234 2.45 -27.48 2.90
N SER A 235 1.50 -27.82 3.75
CA SER A 235 0.81 -26.88 4.64
C SER A 235 1.58 -26.66 5.93
N VAL A 236 1.63 -25.40 6.38
CA VAL A 236 2.18 -25.04 7.69
C VAL A 236 1.09 -25.24 8.74
N SER A 237 1.38 -26.02 9.78
CA SER A 237 0.48 -26.23 10.91
C SER A 237 0.67 -25.14 11.96
N GLU A 238 1.91 -24.90 12.39
CA GLU A 238 2.21 -23.97 13.47
C GLU A 238 3.52 -23.21 13.21
N ILE A 239 3.56 -21.95 13.62
CA ILE A 239 4.77 -21.14 13.77
C ILE A 239 4.86 -20.73 15.23
N HIS A 240 5.90 -21.17 15.93
CA HIS A 240 6.12 -20.84 17.33
C HIS A 240 7.24 -19.83 17.51
N LEU A 241 6.99 -18.83 18.36
CA LEU A 241 7.96 -17.81 18.73
C LEU A 241 8.61 -18.14 20.07
N HIS A 242 9.89 -18.44 20.02
CA HIS A 242 10.72 -18.62 21.19
C HIS A 242 11.44 -17.31 21.54
N ARG A 243 11.40 -16.88 22.80
CA ARG A 243 12.02 -15.60 23.22
C ARG A 243 13.53 -15.54 22.95
N SER A 244 14.25 -16.66 23.10
CA SER A 244 15.71 -16.73 22.95
C SER A 244 16.17 -17.30 21.63
N GLU A 245 15.39 -18.20 21.02
CA GLU A 245 15.81 -18.99 19.86
C GLU A 245 15.26 -18.47 18.52
N GLY A 246 14.30 -17.56 18.57
CA GLY A 246 13.62 -17.02 17.39
C GLY A 246 12.41 -17.86 16.99
N LEU A 247 12.14 -17.94 15.70
CA LEU A 247 11.00 -18.66 15.16
C LEU A 247 11.33 -20.12 14.85
N SER A 248 10.40 -21.00 15.15
CA SER A 248 10.33 -22.36 14.65
C SER A 248 8.98 -22.60 13.97
N PHE A 249 8.90 -23.62 13.13
CA PHE A 249 7.64 -24.03 12.51
C PHE A 249 7.49 -25.54 12.47
N VAL A 250 6.24 -25.98 12.33
CA VAL A 250 5.85 -27.38 12.11
C VAL A 250 5.02 -27.44 10.83
N LEU A 251 5.27 -28.44 10.00
CA LEU A 251 4.49 -28.68 8.79
C LEU A 251 3.50 -29.83 9.03
N GLU A 252 2.39 -29.77 8.34
CA GLU A 252 1.44 -30.88 8.31
C GLU A 252 2.09 -32.12 7.70
N GLY A 253 1.98 -33.26 8.37
CA GLY A 253 2.62 -34.51 7.93
C GLY A 253 4.14 -34.60 8.21
N PHE A 254 4.75 -33.57 8.79
CA PHE A 254 6.16 -33.57 9.20
C PHE A 254 6.28 -33.11 10.68
N PRO A 255 6.11 -33.99 11.64
CA PRO A 255 5.86 -33.66 13.05
C PRO A 255 7.08 -33.12 13.81
N CYS A 256 8.21 -32.87 13.16
CA CYS A 256 9.38 -32.32 13.84
C CYS A 256 9.45 -30.79 13.72
N SER A 257 9.98 -30.16 14.79
CA SER A 257 10.14 -28.70 14.82
C SER A 257 11.35 -28.28 14.01
N VAL A 258 11.16 -27.29 13.13
CA VAL A 258 12.20 -26.69 12.30
C VAL A 258 12.54 -25.30 12.84
N TYR A 259 13.73 -25.13 13.38
CA TYR A 259 14.19 -23.86 13.98
C TYR A 259 14.85 -22.98 12.94
N VAL A 260 14.37 -21.74 12.80
CA VAL A 260 14.80 -20.80 11.77
C VAL A 260 15.56 -19.60 12.36
N GLY A 261 15.22 -19.21 13.59
CA GLY A 261 15.76 -18.00 14.22
C GLY A 261 15.02 -16.72 13.81
N TRP A 262 15.74 -15.59 13.77
CA TRP A 262 15.12 -14.26 13.68
C TRP A 262 15.16 -13.65 12.27
N SER A 263 15.93 -14.20 11.33
CA SER A 263 16.18 -13.56 10.03
C SER A 263 16.63 -14.53 8.95
N GLY A 264 16.73 -14.04 7.71
CA GLY A 264 17.23 -14.82 6.57
C GLY A 264 16.24 -15.89 6.10
N PHE A 265 14.93 -15.66 6.26
CA PHE A 265 13.89 -16.67 6.02
C PHE A 265 13.90 -17.20 4.58
N SER A 266 13.99 -16.32 3.59
CA SER A 266 13.95 -16.73 2.19
C SER A 266 15.07 -17.69 1.82
N GLU A 267 16.32 -17.37 2.20
CA GLU A 267 17.49 -18.21 1.93
C GLU A 267 17.41 -19.55 2.68
N LYS A 268 17.04 -19.50 3.96
CA LYS A 268 16.91 -20.69 4.82
C LYS A 268 15.80 -21.62 4.31
N MET A 269 14.68 -21.06 3.88
CA MET A 269 13.57 -21.84 3.32
C MET A 269 13.92 -22.45 1.98
N SER A 270 14.62 -21.74 1.10
CA SER A 270 15.11 -22.29 -0.15
C SER A 270 16.05 -23.48 0.08
N ARG A 271 16.98 -23.35 1.02
CA ARG A 271 17.90 -24.43 1.41
C ARG A 271 17.16 -25.64 2.00
N PHE A 272 16.22 -25.38 2.91
CA PHE A 272 15.39 -26.42 3.52
C PHE A 272 14.54 -27.12 2.47
N GLY A 273 13.90 -26.40 1.55
CA GLY A 273 13.11 -26.97 0.45
C GLY A 273 13.90 -27.91 -0.44
N GLY A 274 15.19 -27.63 -0.68
CA GLY A 274 16.07 -28.50 -1.46
C GLY A 274 16.34 -29.85 -0.82
N ILE A 275 16.37 -29.93 0.51
CA ILE A 275 16.63 -31.18 1.25
C ILE A 275 15.36 -31.83 1.80
N PHE A 276 14.25 -31.13 1.81
CA PHE A 276 12.99 -31.58 2.42
C PHE A 276 12.51 -32.93 1.91
N PRO A 277 12.54 -33.25 0.58
CA PRO A 277 12.12 -34.56 0.10
C PRO A 277 12.89 -35.72 0.77
N SER A 278 14.20 -35.54 1.00
CA SER A 278 15.02 -36.53 1.71
C SER A 278 14.72 -36.63 3.20
N LEU A 279 14.39 -35.49 3.83
CA LEU A 279 13.99 -35.46 5.25
C LEU A 279 12.60 -36.07 5.47
N ALA A 280 11.67 -35.80 4.56
CA ALA A 280 10.29 -36.27 4.65
C ALA A 280 10.20 -37.80 4.65
N SER A 281 11.06 -38.51 3.89
CA SER A 281 11.13 -39.96 3.89
C SER A 281 11.62 -40.56 5.22
N HIS A 282 12.29 -39.76 6.07
CA HIS A 282 12.82 -40.17 7.36
C HIS A 282 12.19 -39.41 8.53
N SER A 283 11.03 -38.81 8.34
CA SER A 283 10.40 -37.88 9.29
C SER A 283 10.19 -38.49 10.69
N ARG A 284 9.97 -39.80 10.80
CA ARG A 284 9.76 -40.48 12.08
C ARG A 284 11.01 -40.59 12.96
N SER A 285 12.19 -40.54 12.33
CA SER A 285 13.49 -40.64 13.01
C SER A 285 14.10 -39.27 13.34
N ILE A 286 13.47 -38.19 12.89
CA ILE A 286 13.96 -36.84 13.09
C ILE A 286 13.22 -36.18 14.24
N GLU A 287 13.97 -35.74 15.24
CA GLU A 287 13.44 -35.00 16.39
C GLU A 287 13.38 -33.48 16.11
N ARG A 288 14.44 -32.96 15.46
CA ARG A 288 14.62 -31.52 15.28
C ARG A 288 15.46 -31.20 14.05
N VAL A 289 15.07 -30.15 13.33
CA VAL A 289 15.88 -29.55 12.25
C VAL A 289 16.25 -28.13 12.64
N ASP A 290 17.51 -27.76 12.52
CA ASP A 290 18.02 -26.43 12.88
C ASP A 290 18.65 -25.73 11.67
N LEU A 291 18.02 -24.61 11.25
CA LEU A 291 18.43 -23.78 10.13
C LEU A 291 19.10 -22.47 10.59
N ARG A 292 19.34 -22.31 11.88
CA ARG A 292 19.91 -21.07 12.43
C ARG A 292 21.36 -20.86 12.00
N PHE A 293 22.07 -21.92 11.67
CA PHE A 293 23.46 -21.86 11.23
C PHE A 293 23.58 -21.42 9.76
N SER A 294 24.51 -20.51 9.50
CA SER A 294 24.76 -20.03 8.15
C SER A 294 25.29 -21.15 7.25
N GLY A 295 24.68 -21.35 6.09
CA GLY A 295 25.12 -22.33 5.10
C GLY A 295 24.86 -23.79 5.43
N GLN A 296 24.39 -24.12 6.65
CA GLN A 296 24.26 -25.49 7.13
C GLN A 296 22.82 -25.78 7.58
N VAL A 297 22.46 -27.06 7.50
CA VAL A 297 21.25 -27.61 8.12
C VAL A 297 21.68 -28.70 9.09
N VAL A 298 21.36 -28.52 10.36
CA VAL A 298 21.67 -29.50 11.39
C VAL A 298 20.42 -30.32 11.68
N VAL A 299 20.50 -31.62 11.52
CA VAL A 299 19.41 -32.55 11.79
C VAL A 299 19.77 -33.39 13.01
N ARG A 300 18.86 -33.42 14.01
CA ARG A 300 18.99 -34.27 15.17
C ARG A 300 18.04 -35.46 15.04
N GLY A 301 18.58 -36.68 15.09
CA GLY A 301 17.78 -37.88 15.16
C GLY A 301 17.25 -38.14 16.58
N GLY A 302 16.09 -38.80 16.70
CA GLY A 302 15.56 -39.28 17.96
C GLY A 302 16.42 -40.40 18.56
N ALA A 303 16.40 -40.55 19.87
CA ALA A 303 17.13 -41.58 20.55
C ALA A 303 16.60 -42.97 20.18
N GLY A 304 17.33 -43.70 19.32
CA GLY A 304 16.97 -45.05 18.91
C GLY A 304 17.49 -45.54 17.58
N GLU A 305 18.01 -44.68 16.71
CA GLU A 305 18.60 -45.12 15.43
C GLU A 305 20.01 -44.56 15.22
N GLU A 306 20.94 -45.48 15.01
CA GLU A 306 22.29 -45.24 14.60
C GLU A 306 22.37 -44.40 13.33
N SER A 307 23.19 -43.37 13.35
CA SER A 307 23.37 -42.26 12.41
C SER A 307 22.82 -42.51 10.98
N LEU A 308 21.69 -41.84 10.69
CA LEU A 308 21.03 -41.81 9.36
C LEU A 308 21.88 -41.24 8.20
N PHE A 309 23.04 -40.70 8.51
CA PHE A 309 23.98 -40.21 7.52
C PHE A 309 25.32 -40.92 7.73
N PRO A 310 25.89 -41.60 6.71
CA PRO A 310 27.24 -42.14 6.81
C PRO A 310 28.19 -41.01 7.20
N ARG A 311 28.92 -41.17 8.29
CA ARG A 311 30.03 -40.28 8.63
C ARG A 311 30.94 -40.25 7.42
N GLY A 312 30.92 -39.12 6.70
CA GLY A 312 31.90 -38.88 5.65
C GLY A 312 33.27 -39.09 6.27
N ASP A 313 33.98 -40.01 5.66
CA ASP A 313 35.34 -40.39 5.98
C ASP A 313 36.18 -39.10 6.06
N ARG A 314 36.53 -38.70 7.30
CA ARG A 314 37.56 -37.69 7.48
C ARG A 314 38.87 -38.32 7.14
N THR A 315 39.24 -38.35 5.85
CA THR A 315 40.63 -38.49 5.45
C THR A 315 41.37 -37.26 5.98
N GLU A 316 41.90 -37.40 7.21
CA GLU A 316 42.98 -36.56 7.68
C GLU A 316 44.16 -36.78 6.74
N THR A 317 44.33 -35.89 5.78
CA THR A 317 45.59 -35.76 5.05
C THR A 317 46.61 -35.20 6.03
N ARG A 318 47.24 -36.10 6.77
CA ARG A 318 48.39 -35.85 7.59
C ARG A 318 49.54 -35.55 6.65
N ALA A 319 49.79 -34.26 6.39
CA ALA A 319 50.99 -33.79 5.74
C ALA A 319 52.17 -34.11 6.63
N GLY A 320 52.90 -35.18 6.26
CA GLY A 320 54.15 -35.52 6.87
C GLY A 320 55.21 -34.51 6.50
N SER A 321 55.75 -33.82 7.50
CA SER A 321 56.99 -33.08 7.41
C SER A 321 57.96 -33.72 8.41
N ASP A 322 58.67 -34.75 7.97
CA ASP A 322 59.89 -35.20 8.57
C ASP A 322 60.99 -35.16 7.52
N ALA A 323 61.78 -34.13 7.52
CA ALA A 323 63.10 -34.09 6.91
C ALA A 323 64.11 -33.78 8.01
N PRO A 324 65.07 -34.69 8.28
CA PRO A 324 66.13 -34.41 9.27
C PRO A 324 67.19 -33.51 8.66
N PHE A 325 67.46 -32.44 9.37
CA PHE A 325 68.64 -31.61 9.13
C PHE A 325 69.90 -32.32 9.73
N HIS A 326 70.79 -32.75 8.85
CA HIS A 326 72.15 -33.14 9.27
C HIS A 326 73.07 -31.90 9.11
N ALA A 327 73.68 -31.56 10.24
CA ALA A 327 74.77 -30.61 10.33
C ALA A 327 76.09 -31.33 9.99
N THR A 328 76.89 -30.65 9.20
CA THR A 328 78.36 -30.59 9.28
C THR A 328 78.81 -29.23 8.76
#